data_8ffad9e939f9d1338e6d4ae987911d8c
#
_entry.id   8ffad9e939f9d1338e6d4ae987911d8c
#
_cell.length_a   1.000
_cell.length_b   1.000
_cell.length_c   1.000
_cell.angle_alpha   90.00
_cell.angle_beta   90.00
_cell.angle_gamma   90.00
#
_symmetry.space_group_name_H-M   'P 1'
#
loop_
_entity.id
_entity.type
_entity.pdbx_description
1 polymer ?
#
loop_
_entity_poly.entity_id
_entity_poly.type
_entity_poly.pdbx_seq_one_letter_code
_entity_poly.pdbx_strand_id
1 'polypeptide(L)'
;LYLFAGGHDHVGTVRDLFAISGSQPLLPRFALGNWWSRYHRYDEAEYLTLMDRFEAEGVPLSVAVVDMDWHLTDIDPGYGSGWTGYTWNRELFPDPAAFQAELHRRGLAVTLNVHPAEGVRAFEEAYEPMCRALGRAPSGSPIAFDVTDRAFMDAYFGVLHRGLEKLGTDFWWVDWQSGPYSRTAGMDPLWVLNQGHYDDSAARMERGLTFSRYAGPGSHRYPVGFSGDALITWRSLAFQPQFTAAGANIGYGWWSHDIGGHLDGFRDDVLATRWVQFGVFSPITRLHSSSSRFSGKEPWRFSQPGQRSMIEHLRLRHRMLPYLNAMNLHAHRDGRSLVEPVYYQDHSPQAYRYLDEYLFGSQLLVAPIVVPNDPVVARGHADVWLPSGRWTDIVTGRSYRGGRSHRMWRDLMSIPVLLRAGGFLPLVAEGESLDARELFPELEVLVAAGADGRFELDEETADDQWQTTVLELSATEGRLTITRPDRDRSGRVEWTLTLLGLASRSGARFE
;
A
#
# COMPACT_ATOMS: atom_id res chain seq x y z
N LEU A 1 -19.93 19.35 16.93
CA LEU A 1 -20.53 18.28 16.14
C LEU A 1 -20.72 18.77 14.72
N TYR A 2 -20.18 18.05 13.74
CA TYR A 2 -20.39 18.29 12.31
C TYR A 2 -21.35 17.22 11.77
N LEU A 3 -22.24 17.60 10.88
CA LEU A 3 -23.15 16.71 10.19
C LEU A 3 -22.98 16.94 8.67
N PHE A 4 -22.63 15.88 7.95
CA PHE A 4 -22.54 15.88 6.50
C PHE A 4 -23.78 15.21 5.92
N ALA A 5 -24.55 15.91 5.09
CA ALA A 5 -25.80 15.45 4.52
C ALA A 5 -25.73 15.41 2.99
N GLY A 6 -24.73 14.72 2.45
CA GLY A 6 -24.44 14.66 1.01
C GLY A 6 -25.36 13.72 0.20
N GLY A 7 -26.26 12.96 0.85
CA GLY A 7 -27.12 11.99 0.17
C GLY A 7 -26.29 10.92 -0.56
N HIS A 8 -26.41 10.85 -1.90
CA HIS A 8 -25.61 9.94 -2.73
C HIS A 8 -24.30 10.57 -3.24
N ASP A 9 -24.03 11.83 -2.90
CA ASP A 9 -22.72 12.45 -3.22
C ASP A 9 -21.67 12.09 -2.17
N HIS A 10 -21.22 10.83 -2.21
CA HIS A 10 -20.23 10.31 -1.28
C HIS A 10 -18.89 11.03 -1.44
N VAL A 11 -18.48 11.33 -2.67
CA VAL A 11 -17.22 12.04 -2.96
C VAL A 11 -17.27 13.47 -2.43
N GLY A 12 -18.34 14.21 -2.69
CA GLY A 12 -18.54 15.57 -2.16
C GLY A 12 -18.53 15.57 -0.64
N THR A 13 -19.17 14.58 0.01
CA THR A 13 -19.18 14.42 1.47
C THR A 13 -17.77 14.21 2.05
N VAL A 14 -16.94 13.41 1.41
CA VAL A 14 -15.52 13.23 1.83
C VAL A 14 -14.71 14.52 1.60
N ARG A 15 -14.95 15.23 0.51
CA ARG A 15 -14.33 16.56 0.29
C ARG A 15 -14.72 17.57 1.35
N ASP A 16 -15.97 17.60 1.79
CA ASP A 16 -16.44 18.44 2.90
C ASP A 16 -15.73 18.07 4.21
N LEU A 17 -15.53 16.77 4.48
CA LEU A 17 -14.73 16.30 5.61
C LEU A 17 -13.29 16.82 5.50
N PHE A 18 -12.67 16.71 4.33
CA PHE A 18 -11.29 17.19 4.12
C PHE A 18 -11.18 18.72 4.22
N ALA A 19 -12.19 19.47 3.84
CA ALA A 19 -12.21 20.92 3.99
C ALA A 19 -12.09 21.38 5.45
N ILE A 20 -12.56 20.57 6.41
CA ILE A 20 -12.46 20.89 7.85
C ILE A 20 -11.35 20.12 8.58
N SER A 21 -10.93 18.97 8.08
CA SER A 21 -9.93 18.11 8.75
C SER A 21 -8.55 18.12 8.10
N GLY A 22 -8.41 18.71 6.93
CA GLY A 22 -7.23 18.68 6.09
C GLY A 22 -7.30 17.56 5.03
N SER A 23 -6.61 17.77 3.90
CA SER A 23 -6.56 16.84 2.79
C SER A 23 -5.66 15.63 3.09
N GLN A 24 -5.87 14.56 2.33
CA GLN A 24 -4.97 13.43 2.28
C GLN A 24 -3.67 13.84 1.56
N PRO A 25 -2.49 13.60 2.14
CA PRO A 25 -1.23 13.99 1.49
C PRO A 25 -0.89 13.08 0.30
N LEU A 26 -0.02 13.59 -0.58
CA LEU A 26 0.54 12.82 -1.67
C LEU A 26 1.60 11.86 -1.13
N LEU A 27 1.46 10.56 -1.41
CA LEU A 27 2.44 9.55 -0.99
C LEU A 27 3.72 9.62 -1.83
N PRO A 28 4.89 9.28 -1.27
CA PRO A 28 6.05 8.96 -2.07
C PRO A 28 5.77 7.73 -2.95
N ARG A 29 6.24 7.77 -4.21
CA ARG A 29 5.89 6.76 -5.22
C ARG A 29 6.32 5.34 -4.82
N PHE A 30 7.44 5.17 -4.09
CA PHE A 30 7.87 3.86 -3.61
C PHE A 30 6.83 3.18 -2.69
N ALA A 31 5.99 3.96 -1.98
CA ALA A 31 4.95 3.41 -1.11
C ALA A 31 3.86 2.64 -1.90
N LEU A 32 3.73 2.88 -3.20
CA LEU A 32 2.74 2.24 -4.06
C LEU A 32 3.16 0.86 -4.59
N GLY A 33 4.46 0.50 -4.47
CA GLY A 33 5.00 -0.80 -4.85
C GLY A 33 4.76 -1.88 -3.79
N ASN A 34 5.51 -2.98 -3.89
CA ASN A 34 5.41 -4.11 -2.96
C ASN A 34 6.32 -3.91 -1.76
N TRP A 35 5.80 -4.18 -0.56
CA TRP A 35 6.54 -4.15 0.69
C TRP A 35 6.77 -5.57 1.18
N TRP A 36 8.01 -5.86 1.59
CA TRP A 36 8.30 -7.06 2.37
C TRP A 36 8.29 -6.74 3.85
N SER A 37 7.54 -7.51 4.62
CA SER A 37 7.43 -7.37 6.07
C SER A 37 7.21 -8.75 6.71
N ARG A 38 7.88 -9.00 7.83
CA ARG A 38 7.64 -10.20 8.63
C ARG A 38 8.13 -10.01 10.06
N TYR A 39 7.30 -10.37 11.03
CA TYR A 39 7.73 -10.57 12.40
C TYR A 39 8.57 -11.85 12.46
N HIS A 40 9.86 -11.71 12.28
CA HIS A 40 10.85 -12.78 12.30
C HIS A 40 12.20 -12.21 12.72
N ARG A 41 12.89 -12.92 13.60
CA ARG A 41 14.21 -12.53 14.06
C ARG A 41 15.27 -12.79 12.97
N TYR A 42 15.35 -11.86 12.03
CA TYR A 42 16.37 -11.86 11.00
C TYR A 42 17.72 -11.44 11.55
N ASP A 43 18.79 -12.02 11.04
CA ASP A 43 20.07 -11.35 10.99
C ASP A 43 20.29 -10.67 9.64
N GLU A 44 21.35 -9.84 9.55
CA GLU A 44 21.70 -9.09 8.35
C GLU A 44 21.84 -10.01 7.12
N ALA A 45 22.60 -11.12 7.27
CA ALA A 45 22.89 -12.03 6.17
C ALA A 45 21.64 -12.76 5.68
N GLU A 46 20.77 -13.19 6.60
CA GLU A 46 19.49 -13.81 6.26
C GLU A 46 18.57 -12.84 5.52
N TYR A 47 18.48 -11.59 6.01
CA TYR A 47 17.62 -10.58 5.38
C TYR A 47 18.11 -10.21 3.97
N LEU A 48 19.41 -9.99 3.78
CA LEU A 48 19.98 -9.67 2.47
C LEU A 48 19.86 -10.85 1.50
N THR A 49 20.10 -12.10 1.97
CA THR A 49 19.87 -13.32 1.17
C THR A 49 18.42 -13.45 0.73
N LEU A 50 17.47 -13.06 1.58
CA LEU A 50 16.06 -13.04 1.23
C LEU A 50 15.76 -12.00 0.13
N MET A 51 16.37 -10.82 0.18
CA MET A 51 16.24 -9.80 -0.88
C MET A 51 16.84 -10.31 -2.21
N ASP A 52 18.01 -10.95 -2.18
CA ASP A 52 18.60 -11.61 -3.35
C ASP A 52 17.65 -12.66 -3.95
N ARG A 53 16.95 -13.40 -3.09
CA ARG A 53 15.98 -14.38 -3.54
C ARG A 53 14.77 -13.75 -4.22
N PHE A 54 14.22 -12.68 -3.69
CA PHE A 54 13.12 -11.93 -4.34
C PHE A 54 13.53 -11.43 -5.72
N GLU A 55 14.73 -10.87 -5.85
CA GLU A 55 15.28 -10.42 -7.12
C GLU A 55 15.44 -11.58 -8.11
N ALA A 56 16.04 -12.70 -7.68
CA ALA A 56 16.25 -13.89 -8.51
C ALA A 56 14.93 -14.53 -8.99
N GLU A 57 13.86 -14.49 -8.18
CA GLU A 57 12.52 -14.95 -8.56
C GLU A 57 11.76 -13.90 -9.41
N GLY A 58 12.36 -12.74 -9.67
CA GLY A 58 11.76 -11.65 -10.44
C GLY A 58 10.58 -10.96 -9.76
N VAL A 59 10.56 -10.94 -8.42
CA VAL A 59 9.56 -10.23 -7.62
C VAL A 59 10.09 -8.87 -7.23
N PRO A 60 9.59 -7.77 -7.81
CA PRO A 60 10.04 -6.44 -7.44
C PRO A 60 9.54 -6.05 -6.04
N LEU A 61 10.40 -5.40 -5.28
CA LEU A 61 10.07 -4.79 -3.99
C LEU A 61 10.43 -3.31 -4.01
N SER A 62 9.79 -2.51 -3.18
CA SER A 62 10.07 -1.08 -3.01
C SER A 62 10.31 -0.67 -1.57
N VAL A 63 9.89 -1.48 -0.60
CA VAL A 63 10.06 -1.20 0.83
C VAL A 63 10.51 -2.46 1.57
N ALA A 64 11.57 -2.32 2.35
CA ALA A 64 12.07 -3.28 3.31
C ALA A 64 11.59 -2.89 4.72
N VAL A 65 10.74 -3.72 5.31
CA VAL A 65 10.25 -3.53 6.68
C VAL A 65 11.03 -4.45 7.61
N VAL A 66 11.73 -3.90 8.58
CA VAL A 66 12.41 -4.67 9.62
C VAL A 66 11.61 -4.55 10.92
N ASP A 67 11.11 -5.69 11.38
CA ASP A 67 10.30 -5.79 12.59
C ASP A 67 11.16 -5.73 13.86
N MET A 68 10.55 -5.74 15.03
CA MET A 68 11.08 -5.33 16.32
C MET A 68 12.45 -5.92 16.72
N ASP A 69 12.87 -7.06 16.19
CA ASP A 69 14.17 -7.65 16.49
C ASP A 69 15.39 -6.87 15.91
N TRP A 70 15.16 -5.76 15.20
CA TRP A 70 16.25 -4.85 14.83
C TRP A 70 16.93 -4.25 16.08
N HIS A 71 16.17 -4.07 17.18
CA HIS A 71 16.69 -3.60 18.47
C HIS A 71 16.85 -4.76 19.49
N LEU A 72 17.44 -4.47 20.63
CA LEU A 72 17.59 -5.42 21.73
C LEU A 72 16.21 -5.78 22.28
N THR A 73 15.77 -7.03 22.09
CA THR A 73 14.50 -7.58 22.57
C THR A 73 14.69 -8.54 23.77
N ASP A 74 15.83 -9.22 23.84
CA ASP A 74 16.23 -10.05 24.97
C ASP A 74 16.99 -9.19 25.99
N ILE A 75 16.23 -8.59 26.90
CA ILE A 75 16.73 -7.63 27.91
C ILE A 75 16.46 -8.13 29.32
N ASP A 76 17.16 -7.58 30.31
CA ASP A 76 16.84 -7.84 31.73
C ASP A 76 15.37 -7.45 32.01
N PRO A 77 14.53 -8.36 32.52
CA PRO A 77 13.13 -8.09 32.83
C PRO A 77 12.91 -6.91 33.79
N GLY A 78 13.94 -6.51 34.55
CA GLY A 78 13.90 -5.31 35.37
C GLY A 78 13.76 -4.00 34.58
N TYR A 79 14.06 -4.03 33.28
CA TYR A 79 13.90 -2.89 32.38
C TYR A 79 12.59 -2.90 31.57
N GLY A 80 11.84 -4.00 31.55
CA GLY A 80 10.58 -4.10 30.82
C GLY A 80 10.44 -5.36 30.00
N SER A 81 9.54 -5.32 29.02
CA SER A 81 9.13 -6.49 28.24
C SER A 81 10.03 -6.79 27.03
N GLY A 82 10.91 -5.86 26.62
CA GLY A 82 11.66 -5.95 25.36
C GLY A 82 10.88 -5.54 24.10
N TRP A 83 9.61 -5.17 24.22
CA TRP A 83 8.83 -4.65 23.07
C TRP A 83 9.28 -3.23 22.67
N THR A 84 9.48 -2.35 23.61
CA THR A 84 10.10 -1.04 23.36
C THR A 84 11.61 -1.19 23.26
N GLY A 85 12.25 -0.57 22.28
CA GLY A 85 13.70 -0.57 22.13
C GLY A 85 14.17 0.41 21.07
N TYR A 86 15.39 0.96 21.27
CA TYR A 86 15.97 1.97 20.41
C TYR A 86 17.47 1.73 20.17
N THR A 87 18.01 0.64 20.70
CA THR A 87 19.43 0.27 20.52
C THR A 87 19.51 -0.90 19.56
N TRP A 88 20.20 -0.73 18.45
CA TRP A 88 20.40 -1.79 17.46
C TRP A 88 21.00 -3.06 18.09
N ASN A 89 20.44 -4.19 17.75
CA ASN A 89 21.00 -5.48 18.11
C ASN A 89 22.21 -5.79 17.22
N ARG A 90 23.40 -5.45 17.71
CA ARG A 90 24.67 -5.62 16.98
C ARG A 90 25.07 -7.09 16.78
N GLU A 91 24.46 -8.02 17.47
CA GLU A 91 24.66 -9.45 17.20
C GLU A 91 23.96 -9.88 15.92
N LEU A 92 22.79 -9.29 15.62
CA LEU A 92 22.02 -9.55 14.40
C LEU A 92 22.43 -8.62 13.25
N PHE A 93 22.69 -7.37 13.55
CA PHE A 93 23.04 -6.31 12.60
C PHE A 93 24.35 -5.63 13.05
N PRO A 94 25.53 -6.20 12.73
CA PRO A 94 26.83 -5.68 13.21
C PRO A 94 27.09 -4.23 12.77
N ASP A 95 26.72 -3.88 11.56
CA ASP A 95 26.80 -2.52 11.00
C ASP A 95 25.46 -2.08 10.39
N PRO A 96 24.55 -1.51 11.21
CA PRO A 96 23.26 -1.08 10.72
C PRO A 96 23.28 -0.02 9.62
N ALA A 97 24.33 0.81 9.57
CA ALA A 97 24.46 1.81 8.50
C ALA A 97 24.80 1.14 7.17
N ALA A 98 25.73 0.19 7.17
CA ALA A 98 26.08 -0.58 5.99
C ALA A 98 24.89 -1.45 5.51
N PHE A 99 24.16 -2.08 6.43
CA PHE A 99 22.97 -2.87 6.13
C PHE A 99 21.89 -2.02 5.43
N GLN A 100 21.52 -0.88 6.00
CA GLN A 100 20.51 0.00 5.41
C GLN A 100 20.98 0.62 4.09
N ALA A 101 22.25 1.00 3.98
CA ALA A 101 22.84 1.48 2.72
C ALA A 101 22.78 0.41 1.61
N GLU A 102 22.97 -0.87 1.95
CA GLU A 102 22.81 -1.97 0.99
C GLU A 102 21.35 -2.16 0.55
N LEU A 103 20.37 -1.99 1.45
CA LEU A 103 18.95 -1.98 1.08
C LEU A 103 18.61 -0.81 0.15
N HIS A 104 19.13 0.38 0.43
CA HIS A 104 18.96 1.55 -0.44
C HIS A 104 19.60 1.34 -1.83
N ARG A 105 20.77 0.70 -1.89
CA ARG A 105 21.44 0.38 -3.17
C ARG A 105 20.57 -0.55 -4.04
N ARG A 106 19.74 -1.39 -3.41
CA ARG A 106 18.77 -2.28 -4.08
C ARG A 106 17.45 -1.58 -4.45
N GLY A 107 17.33 -0.29 -4.19
CA GLY A 107 16.10 0.45 -4.50
C GLY A 107 15.02 0.42 -3.42
N LEU A 108 15.33 -0.08 -2.23
CA LEU A 108 14.37 -0.26 -1.16
C LEU A 108 14.39 0.92 -0.20
N ALA A 109 13.24 1.50 0.10
CA ALA A 109 13.07 2.35 1.27
C ALA A 109 13.00 1.47 2.53
N VAL A 110 13.53 1.97 3.64
CA VAL A 110 13.68 1.20 4.89
C VAL A 110 12.80 1.76 5.98
N THR A 111 12.00 0.90 6.62
CA THR A 111 11.24 1.26 7.82
C THR A 111 11.47 0.26 8.93
N LEU A 112 11.59 0.78 10.14
CA LEU A 112 11.77 0.00 11.36
C LEU A 112 10.49 0.08 12.21
N ASN A 113 10.14 -1.03 12.86
CA ASN A 113 9.03 -1.09 13.80
C ASN A 113 9.40 -0.41 15.12
N VAL A 114 8.50 0.34 15.73
CA VAL A 114 8.68 1.00 17.01
C VAL A 114 7.46 0.89 17.93
N HIS A 115 7.71 0.61 19.21
CA HIS A 115 6.73 0.51 20.29
C HIS A 115 7.16 1.43 21.45
N PRO A 116 6.72 2.68 21.51
CA PRO A 116 7.33 3.67 22.40
C PRO A 116 6.84 3.63 23.86
N ALA A 117 5.84 2.81 24.19
CA ALA A 117 5.11 2.89 25.47
C ALA A 117 5.96 2.86 26.75
N GLU A 118 7.08 2.09 26.74
CA GLU A 118 7.93 1.94 27.94
C GLU A 118 9.02 3.02 28.05
N GLY A 119 9.03 3.98 27.13
CA GLY A 119 9.99 5.09 27.14
C GLY A 119 11.44 4.67 26.84
N VAL A 120 12.43 5.43 27.34
CA VAL A 120 13.86 5.18 27.07
C VAL A 120 14.52 4.68 28.34
N ARG A 121 15.06 3.45 28.30
CA ARG A 121 15.64 2.78 29.47
C ARG A 121 17.14 3.07 29.60
N ALA A 122 17.68 2.87 30.81
CA ALA A 122 19.05 3.22 31.11
C ALA A 122 20.12 2.46 30.32
N PHE A 123 19.81 1.30 29.79
CA PHE A 123 20.73 0.52 28.93
C PHE A 123 20.79 0.99 27.47
N GLU A 124 19.82 1.81 27.05
CA GLU A 124 19.76 2.30 25.66
C GLU A 124 20.93 3.25 25.34
N GLU A 125 21.50 3.11 24.15
CA GLU A 125 22.56 4.02 23.67
C GLU A 125 22.13 5.49 23.69
N ALA A 126 20.83 5.74 23.45
CA ALA A 126 20.24 7.07 23.44
C ALA A 126 19.89 7.62 24.84
N TYR A 127 20.00 6.83 25.93
CA TYR A 127 19.54 7.24 27.26
C TYR A 127 20.25 8.50 27.79
N GLU A 128 21.57 8.52 27.79
CA GLU A 128 22.32 9.71 28.25
C GLU A 128 22.13 10.93 27.32
N PRO A 129 22.17 10.80 25.98
CA PRO A 129 21.80 11.90 25.08
C PRO A 129 20.40 12.47 25.37
N MET A 130 19.42 11.60 25.61
CA MET A 130 18.05 12.02 25.99
C MET A 130 18.02 12.73 27.35
N CYS A 131 18.71 12.21 28.34
CA CYS A 131 18.84 12.88 29.67
C CYS A 131 19.41 14.30 29.48
N ARG A 132 20.47 14.46 28.73
CA ARG A 132 21.06 15.78 28.44
C ARG A 132 20.07 16.75 27.78
N ALA A 133 19.37 16.26 26.75
CA ALA A 133 18.35 17.07 26.04
C ALA A 133 17.21 17.52 26.92
N LEU A 134 16.84 16.70 27.92
CA LEU A 134 15.80 16.99 28.87
C LEU A 134 16.31 17.75 30.13
N GLY A 135 17.59 18.12 30.17
CA GLY A 135 18.18 18.80 31.35
C GLY A 135 18.18 17.94 32.62
N ARG A 136 18.25 16.61 32.51
CA ARG A 136 18.22 15.64 33.61
C ARG A 136 19.58 14.97 33.75
N ALA A 137 19.99 14.71 35.00
CA ALA A 137 21.13 13.85 35.25
C ALA A 137 20.75 12.37 35.01
N PRO A 138 21.64 11.55 34.43
CA PRO A 138 21.43 10.10 34.32
C PRO A 138 21.30 9.49 35.74
N SER A 139 20.14 8.92 36.07
CA SER A 139 19.87 8.34 37.38
C SER A 139 19.68 6.82 37.35
N GLY A 140 19.74 6.20 36.19
CA GLY A 140 19.38 4.79 35.98
C GLY A 140 17.85 4.54 35.90
N SER A 141 17.04 5.56 36.22
CA SER A 141 15.58 5.45 36.06
C SER A 141 15.20 5.69 34.58
N PRO A 142 14.18 4.98 34.03
CA PRO A 142 13.73 5.18 32.68
C PRO A 142 13.17 6.59 32.45
N ILE A 143 13.36 7.11 31.23
CA ILE A 143 12.68 8.33 30.79
C ILE A 143 11.30 7.90 30.32
N ALA A 144 10.26 8.29 31.07
CA ALA A 144 8.88 7.91 30.74
C ALA A 144 8.45 8.50 29.38
N PHE A 145 7.72 7.70 28.61
CA PHE A 145 7.08 8.17 27.39
C PHE A 145 5.90 9.10 27.72
N ASP A 146 5.91 10.30 27.14
CA ASP A 146 4.86 11.29 27.35
C ASP A 146 4.66 12.18 26.12
N VAL A 147 3.65 11.87 25.32
CA VAL A 147 3.29 12.65 24.12
C VAL A 147 2.78 14.06 24.43
N THR A 148 2.46 14.36 25.69
CA THR A 148 1.97 15.68 26.13
C THR A 148 3.08 16.59 26.60
N ASP A 149 4.28 16.05 26.82
CA ASP A 149 5.47 16.82 27.17
C ASP A 149 6.22 17.23 25.90
N ARG A 150 6.14 18.52 25.57
CA ARG A 150 6.81 19.05 24.38
C ARG A 150 8.32 18.83 24.42
N ALA A 151 8.97 19.03 25.57
CA ALA A 151 10.41 18.82 25.67
C ALA A 151 10.79 17.35 25.43
N PHE A 152 9.95 16.42 25.91
CA PHE A 152 10.12 15.01 25.59
C PHE A 152 9.96 14.75 24.09
N MET A 153 8.92 15.26 23.44
CA MET A 153 8.69 15.04 22.00
C MET A 153 9.78 15.68 21.14
N ASP A 154 10.27 16.86 21.49
CA ASP A 154 11.39 17.50 20.80
C ASP A 154 12.67 16.65 20.92
N ALA A 155 12.95 16.04 22.09
CA ALA A 155 14.05 15.11 22.28
C ALA A 155 13.81 13.74 21.60
N TYR A 156 12.59 13.25 21.62
CA TYR A 156 12.19 12.00 20.98
C TYR A 156 12.49 12.01 19.46
N PHE A 157 12.10 13.07 18.76
CA PHE A 157 12.44 13.21 17.34
C PHE A 157 13.90 13.67 17.14
N GLY A 158 14.32 14.74 17.83
CA GLY A 158 15.59 15.41 17.56
C GLY A 158 16.84 14.64 18.03
N VAL A 159 16.71 13.76 19.00
CA VAL A 159 17.83 12.98 19.57
C VAL A 159 17.66 11.50 19.28
N LEU A 160 16.55 10.90 19.75
CA LEU A 160 16.35 9.45 19.71
C LEU A 160 16.19 8.96 18.27
N HIS A 161 15.14 9.41 17.56
CA HIS A 161 14.87 8.99 16.20
C HIS A 161 15.92 9.52 15.21
N ARG A 162 16.37 10.76 15.36
CA ARG A 162 17.40 11.36 14.49
C ARG A 162 18.71 10.59 14.54
N GLY A 163 19.04 9.99 15.69
CA GLY A 163 20.22 9.11 15.82
C GLY A 163 20.12 7.86 14.93
N LEU A 164 18.93 7.26 14.86
CA LEU A 164 18.64 6.07 14.08
C LEU A 164 18.49 6.38 12.58
N GLU A 165 17.82 7.45 12.25
CA GLU A 165 17.61 7.91 10.87
C GLU A 165 18.92 8.25 10.14
N LYS A 166 19.94 8.75 10.86
CA LYS A 166 21.27 8.98 10.31
C LYS A 166 21.96 7.70 9.84
N LEU A 167 21.49 6.53 10.30
CA LEU A 167 21.98 5.22 9.88
C LEU A 167 21.26 4.69 8.62
N GLY A 168 20.17 5.37 8.17
CA GLY A 168 19.50 5.03 6.92
C GLY A 168 18.00 4.77 7.04
N THR A 169 17.38 4.90 8.22
CA THR A 169 15.92 4.70 8.37
C THR A 169 15.15 5.83 7.70
N ASP A 170 14.29 5.52 6.71
CA ASP A 170 13.55 6.51 5.95
C ASP A 170 12.30 6.99 6.68
N PHE A 171 11.49 6.07 7.19
CA PHE A 171 10.27 6.38 7.93
C PHE A 171 10.01 5.32 9.01
N TRP A 172 8.95 5.49 9.83
CA TRP A 172 8.73 4.66 11.00
C TRP A 172 7.42 3.88 10.91
N TRP A 173 7.47 2.62 11.35
CA TRP A 173 6.30 1.81 11.61
C TRP A 173 5.94 1.88 13.09
N VAL A 174 4.92 2.69 13.42
CA VAL A 174 4.41 2.86 14.79
C VAL A 174 3.34 1.82 15.07
N ASP A 175 3.62 0.90 15.97
CA ASP A 175 2.70 -0.18 16.31
C ASP A 175 1.95 0.07 17.62
N TRP A 176 1.19 -0.93 18.09
CA TRP A 176 0.15 -0.77 19.08
C TRP A 176 0.63 -0.43 20.49
N GLN A 177 1.84 -0.81 20.90
CA GLN A 177 2.41 -0.37 22.18
C GLN A 177 2.87 1.09 22.12
N SER A 178 1.94 1.98 21.82
CA SER A 178 2.17 3.42 21.75
C SER A 178 1.82 4.16 23.05
N GLY A 179 1.46 3.42 24.10
CA GLY A 179 1.02 3.93 25.39
C GLY A 179 -0.50 3.85 25.54
N PRO A 180 -1.00 3.40 26.71
CA PRO A 180 -2.45 3.24 26.94
C PRO A 180 -3.16 4.55 27.20
N TYR A 181 -2.45 5.56 27.70
CA TYR A 181 -3.03 6.84 28.13
C TYR A 181 -2.07 8.00 27.86
N SER A 182 -2.66 9.17 27.58
CA SER A 182 -1.96 10.45 27.66
C SER A 182 -2.39 11.20 28.94
N ARG A 183 -1.63 12.23 29.34
CA ARG A 183 -2.07 13.13 30.44
C ARG A 183 -3.24 14.01 30.05
N THR A 184 -3.56 14.09 28.75
CA THR A 184 -4.74 14.81 28.27
C THR A 184 -5.91 13.84 28.13
N ALA A 185 -6.95 14.04 28.92
CA ALA A 185 -8.12 13.17 28.92
C ALA A 185 -8.76 13.07 27.53
N GLY A 186 -9.02 11.84 27.07
CA GLY A 186 -9.64 11.57 25.78
C GLY A 186 -8.71 11.67 24.56
N MET A 187 -7.42 11.94 24.77
CA MET A 187 -6.43 11.97 23.69
C MET A 187 -5.64 10.65 23.68
N ASP A 188 -5.78 9.90 22.59
CA ASP A 188 -4.96 8.72 22.33
C ASP A 188 -3.54 9.16 21.93
N PRO A 189 -2.48 8.60 22.57
CA PRO A 189 -1.09 8.90 22.21
C PRO A 189 -0.78 8.71 20.72
N LEU A 190 -1.42 7.76 20.08
CA LEU A 190 -1.19 7.43 18.67
C LEU A 190 -1.52 8.59 17.73
N TRP A 191 -2.47 9.46 18.07
CA TRP A 191 -2.78 10.64 17.25
C TRP A 191 -1.61 11.62 17.20
N VAL A 192 -0.97 11.86 18.36
CA VAL A 192 0.21 12.73 18.43
C VAL A 192 1.41 12.09 17.73
N LEU A 193 1.60 10.78 17.93
CA LEU A 193 2.66 10.04 17.26
C LEU A 193 2.50 10.04 15.74
N ASN A 194 1.29 9.80 15.22
CA ASN A 194 1.03 9.82 13.79
C ASN A 194 1.38 11.17 13.17
N GLN A 195 0.92 12.26 13.81
CA GLN A 195 1.27 13.60 13.37
C GLN A 195 2.77 13.84 13.46
N GLY A 196 3.38 13.58 14.61
CA GLY A 196 4.78 13.87 14.85
C GLY A 196 5.71 13.09 13.90
N HIS A 197 5.49 11.80 13.72
CA HIS A 197 6.28 10.99 12.79
C HIS A 197 6.07 11.41 11.33
N TYR A 198 4.84 11.78 10.96
CA TYR A 198 4.56 12.31 9.62
C TYR A 198 5.29 13.64 9.39
N ASP A 199 5.13 14.60 10.30
CA ASP A 199 5.74 15.92 10.19
C ASP A 199 7.29 15.84 10.18
N ASP A 200 7.87 14.96 11.02
CA ASP A 200 9.32 14.73 11.04
C ASP A 200 9.81 14.11 9.72
N SER A 201 9.11 13.10 9.20
CA SER A 201 9.47 12.51 7.91
C SER A 201 9.31 13.51 6.76
N ALA A 202 8.26 14.34 6.76
CA ALA A 202 8.03 15.38 5.76
C ALA A 202 9.12 16.47 5.79
N ALA A 203 9.73 16.72 6.94
CA ALA A 203 10.84 17.64 7.06
C ALA A 203 12.17 17.09 6.50
N ARG A 204 12.28 15.77 6.31
CA ARG A 204 13.49 15.07 5.83
C ARG A 204 13.38 14.55 4.40
N MET A 205 12.20 14.15 4.03
CA MET A 205 11.87 13.65 2.70
C MET A 205 11.04 14.69 1.95
N GLU A 206 11.03 14.63 0.65
CA GLU A 206 10.15 15.47 -0.19
C GLU A 206 8.67 15.30 0.19
N ARG A 207 8.26 14.07 0.53
CA ARG A 207 6.91 13.72 0.93
C ARG A 207 6.92 12.91 2.21
N GLY A 208 6.14 13.36 3.19
CA GLY A 208 6.01 12.69 4.47
C GLY A 208 5.36 11.31 4.35
N LEU A 209 5.82 10.40 5.20
CA LEU A 209 5.25 9.06 5.34
C LEU A 209 5.40 8.59 6.78
N THR A 210 4.36 8.02 7.33
CA THR A 210 4.41 7.16 8.52
C THR A 210 3.66 5.87 8.20
N PHE A 211 3.98 4.81 8.89
CA PHE A 211 3.23 3.56 8.81
C PHE A 211 2.73 3.23 10.21
N SER A 212 1.44 3.38 10.45
CA SER A 212 0.92 3.38 11.81
C SER A 212 -0.43 2.69 11.93
N ARG A 213 -0.70 2.15 13.12
CA ARG A 213 -2.04 1.66 13.43
C ARG A 213 -3.08 2.76 13.24
N TYR A 214 -4.28 2.34 12.89
CA TYR A 214 -5.43 3.20 12.79
C TYR A 214 -5.74 3.89 14.13
N ALA A 215 -5.85 5.21 14.10
CA ALA A 215 -6.19 6.01 15.28
C ALA A 215 -7.58 6.69 15.18
N GLY A 216 -8.35 6.46 14.11
CA GLY A 216 -9.69 6.98 13.90
C GLY A 216 -9.80 8.04 12.80
N PRO A 217 -11.00 8.61 12.59
CA PRO A 217 -11.22 9.68 11.63
C PRO A 217 -10.28 10.86 11.86
N GLY A 218 -9.67 11.37 10.78
CA GLY A 218 -8.65 12.40 10.84
C GLY A 218 -7.22 11.87 10.61
N SER A 219 -6.98 10.56 10.80
CA SER A 219 -5.67 9.94 10.56
C SER A 219 -5.29 9.84 9.07
N HIS A 220 -6.23 10.09 8.16
CA HIS A 220 -5.96 10.18 6.73
C HIS A 220 -4.91 11.24 6.38
N ARG A 221 -4.68 12.23 7.26
CA ARG A 221 -3.64 13.25 7.10
C ARG A 221 -2.22 12.71 7.28
N TYR A 222 -2.08 11.54 7.89
CA TYR A 222 -0.80 10.95 8.28
C TYR A 222 -0.70 9.50 7.80
N PRO A 223 -0.73 9.26 6.46
CA PRO A 223 -0.66 7.91 5.91
C PRO A 223 0.71 7.28 6.13
N VAL A 224 0.76 5.96 6.17
CA VAL A 224 -0.24 4.93 5.85
C VAL A 224 -0.79 4.32 7.13
N GLY A 225 -2.07 3.95 7.18
CA GLY A 225 -2.63 3.16 8.27
C GLY A 225 -2.56 1.64 8.04
N PHE A 226 -2.70 0.83 9.10
CA PHE A 226 -2.84 -0.62 8.97
C PHE A 226 -3.71 -1.23 10.08
N SER A 227 -4.28 -2.43 9.83
CA SER A 227 -5.09 -3.16 10.81
C SER A 227 -4.26 -4.14 11.65
N GLY A 228 -3.32 -4.85 11.05
CA GLY A 228 -2.47 -5.85 11.69
C GLY A 228 -3.20 -7.10 12.20
N ASP A 229 -2.42 -8.12 12.53
CA ASP A 229 -2.75 -9.31 13.30
C ASP A 229 -3.96 -10.12 12.79
N ALA A 230 -4.18 -10.15 11.47
CA ALA A 230 -5.26 -10.91 10.87
C ALA A 230 -5.00 -12.42 10.94
N LEU A 231 -6.04 -13.21 11.27
CA LEU A 231 -5.95 -14.67 11.28
C LEU A 231 -5.84 -15.21 9.84
N ILE A 232 -5.05 -16.27 9.64
CA ILE A 232 -4.89 -16.92 8.33
C ILE A 232 -6.12 -17.82 8.08
N THR A 233 -7.23 -17.19 7.68
CA THR A 233 -8.52 -17.87 7.42
C THR A 233 -9.25 -17.23 6.24
N TRP A 234 -10.09 -18.03 5.56
CA TRP A 234 -11.00 -17.55 4.52
C TRP A 234 -11.96 -16.46 5.04
N ARG A 235 -12.37 -16.55 6.30
CA ARG A 235 -13.23 -15.53 6.92
C ARG A 235 -12.54 -14.19 7.04
N SER A 236 -11.26 -14.20 7.42
CA SER A 236 -10.45 -12.97 7.48
C SER A 236 -10.25 -12.38 6.09
N LEU A 237 -9.97 -13.19 5.07
CA LEU A 237 -9.88 -12.72 3.69
C LEU A 237 -11.21 -12.11 3.23
N ALA A 238 -12.34 -12.78 3.47
CA ALA A 238 -13.66 -12.30 3.06
C ALA A 238 -14.06 -10.97 3.70
N PHE A 239 -13.55 -10.65 4.88
CA PHE A 239 -13.76 -9.36 5.54
C PHE A 239 -12.99 -8.21 4.87
N GLN A 240 -11.82 -8.47 4.31
CA GLN A 240 -10.88 -7.40 3.90
C GLN A 240 -11.38 -6.50 2.75
N PRO A 241 -11.99 -7.00 1.65
CA PRO A 241 -12.42 -6.14 0.55
C PRO A 241 -13.42 -5.07 0.99
N GLN A 242 -14.49 -5.49 1.68
CA GLN A 242 -15.50 -4.58 2.20
C GLN A 242 -14.92 -3.58 3.20
N PHE A 243 -14.10 -4.05 4.15
CA PHE A 243 -13.47 -3.20 5.16
C PHE A 243 -12.58 -2.14 4.51
N THR A 244 -11.72 -2.55 3.55
CA THR A 244 -10.83 -1.65 2.82
C THR A 244 -11.61 -0.60 2.02
N ALA A 245 -12.64 -1.02 1.29
CA ALA A 245 -13.47 -0.09 0.51
C ALA A 245 -14.25 0.87 1.42
N ALA A 246 -14.76 0.40 2.55
CA ALA A 246 -15.50 1.24 3.50
C ALA A 246 -14.62 2.33 4.16
N GLY A 247 -13.30 2.15 4.19
CA GLY A 247 -12.35 3.18 4.64
C GLY A 247 -12.48 4.50 3.86
N ALA A 248 -12.88 4.44 2.59
CA ALA A 248 -13.14 5.62 1.77
C ALA A 248 -14.24 6.53 2.35
N ASN A 249 -15.24 5.98 3.07
CA ASN A 249 -16.34 6.75 3.65
C ASN A 249 -15.90 7.74 4.73
N ILE A 250 -14.72 7.54 5.32
CA ILE A 250 -14.13 8.45 6.29
C ILE A 250 -12.84 9.09 5.77
N GLY A 251 -12.61 9.01 4.45
CA GLY A 251 -11.43 9.53 3.80
C GLY A 251 -10.13 8.75 4.09
N TYR A 252 -10.20 7.58 4.73
CA TYR A 252 -9.04 6.76 5.11
C TYR A 252 -8.65 5.80 3.98
N GLY A 253 -8.19 6.38 2.85
CA GLY A 253 -7.95 5.65 1.60
C GLY A 253 -6.62 4.88 1.54
N TRP A 254 -5.59 5.32 2.26
CA TRP A 254 -4.29 4.66 2.29
C TRP A 254 -4.18 3.68 3.44
N TRP A 255 -4.57 2.45 3.15
CA TRP A 255 -4.74 1.39 4.12
C TRP A 255 -3.92 0.15 3.78
N SER A 256 -3.25 -0.41 4.77
CA SER A 256 -2.54 -1.69 4.69
C SER A 256 -3.21 -2.73 5.56
N HIS A 257 -3.29 -3.96 5.09
CA HIS A 257 -3.61 -5.14 5.89
C HIS A 257 -2.47 -6.16 5.77
N ASP A 258 -2.48 -7.17 6.63
CA ASP A 258 -1.51 -8.27 6.56
C ASP A 258 -1.89 -9.21 5.42
N ILE A 259 -1.30 -9.01 4.24
CA ILE A 259 -1.61 -9.82 3.05
C ILE A 259 -1.15 -11.25 3.27
N GLY A 260 -2.12 -12.17 3.21
CA GLY A 260 -1.95 -13.58 3.51
C GLY A 260 -2.30 -13.97 4.96
N GLY A 261 -2.65 -12.98 5.81
CA GLY A 261 -2.88 -13.16 7.24
C GLY A 261 -1.61 -13.25 8.06
N HIS A 262 -1.65 -12.78 9.30
CA HIS A 262 -0.47 -12.65 10.16
C HIS A 262 -0.16 -13.93 10.94
N LEU A 263 -1.12 -14.44 11.68
CA LEU A 263 -0.90 -15.52 12.67
C LEU A 263 -2.04 -16.53 12.70
N ASP A 264 -1.82 -17.63 13.43
CA ASP A 264 -2.78 -18.71 13.64
C ASP A 264 -3.41 -19.28 12.35
N GLY A 265 -4.59 -19.89 12.46
CA GLY A 265 -5.29 -20.45 11.32
C GLY A 265 -4.61 -21.72 10.77
N PHE A 266 -4.53 -21.82 9.44
CA PHE A 266 -3.98 -23.00 8.79
C PHE A 266 -3.32 -22.67 7.46
N ARG A 267 -2.36 -23.47 7.06
CA ARG A 267 -1.73 -23.33 5.75
C ARG A 267 -2.66 -23.81 4.66
N ASP A 268 -2.99 -22.90 3.75
CA ASP A 268 -3.79 -23.16 2.56
C ASP A 268 -3.19 -22.36 1.40
N ASP A 269 -2.63 -23.04 0.41
CA ASP A 269 -1.96 -22.43 -0.73
C ASP A 269 -2.95 -21.64 -1.61
N VAL A 270 -4.21 -22.08 -1.68
CA VAL A 270 -5.26 -21.37 -2.42
C VAL A 270 -5.62 -20.07 -1.70
N LEU A 271 -5.86 -20.14 -0.39
CA LEU A 271 -6.14 -18.97 0.44
C LEU A 271 -5.03 -17.93 0.31
N ALA A 272 -3.77 -18.34 0.49
CA ALA A 272 -2.63 -17.44 0.40
C ALA A 272 -2.53 -16.78 -0.99
N THR A 273 -2.71 -17.56 -2.06
CA THR A 273 -2.69 -17.05 -3.43
C THR A 273 -3.82 -16.04 -3.67
N ARG A 274 -5.07 -16.37 -3.25
CA ARG A 274 -6.22 -15.45 -3.38
C ARG A 274 -6.02 -14.17 -2.59
N TRP A 275 -5.37 -14.27 -1.44
CA TRP A 275 -5.08 -13.09 -0.62
C TRP A 275 -4.03 -12.17 -1.26
N VAL A 276 -2.99 -12.74 -1.88
CA VAL A 276 -2.01 -11.93 -2.66
C VAL A 276 -2.69 -11.29 -3.87
N GLN A 277 -3.55 -12.01 -4.59
CA GLN A 277 -4.33 -11.46 -5.70
C GLN A 277 -5.17 -10.27 -5.27
N PHE A 278 -5.87 -10.36 -4.14
CA PHE A 278 -6.58 -9.21 -3.56
C PHE A 278 -5.61 -8.10 -3.13
N GLY A 279 -4.52 -8.46 -2.46
CA GLY A 279 -3.53 -7.52 -1.93
C GLY A 279 -2.90 -6.62 -2.98
N VAL A 280 -2.68 -7.13 -4.18
CA VAL A 280 -2.15 -6.35 -5.32
C VAL A 280 -3.13 -5.25 -5.76
N PHE A 281 -4.41 -5.46 -5.58
CA PHE A 281 -5.46 -4.48 -5.83
C PHE A 281 -5.99 -3.83 -4.54
N SER A 282 -5.18 -3.80 -3.48
CA SER A 282 -5.43 -3.01 -2.27
C SER A 282 -4.59 -1.71 -2.29
N PRO A 283 -4.87 -0.73 -1.41
CA PRO A 283 -4.14 0.54 -1.45
C PRO A 283 -2.64 0.37 -1.26
N ILE A 284 -2.22 -0.42 -0.27
CA ILE A 284 -0.81 -0.73 0.01
C ILE A 284 -0.61 -2.25 -0.06
N THR A 285 0.39 -2.67 -0.84
CA THR A 285 0.72 -4.09 -1.03
C THR A 285 1.86 -4.49 -0.11
N ARG A 286 1.53 -4.90 1.13
CA ARG A 286 2.48 -5.36 2.13
C ARG A 286 2.27 -6.82 2.48
N LEU A 287 3.20 -7.69 2.08
CA LEU A 287 3.24 -9.06 2.58
C LEU A 287 3.69 -9.04 4.04
N HIS A 288 2.92 -9.63 4.94
CA HIS A 288 3.28 -9.68 6.35
C HIS A 288 2.84 -10.99 7.00
N SER A 289 3.62 -11.46 7.99
CA SER A 289 3.33 -12.67 8.75
C SER A 289 4.07 -12.70 10.08
N SER A 290 3.66 -13.61 10.96
CA SER A 290 4.36 -13.89 12.21
C SER A 290 5.66 -14.68 12.00
N SER A 291 6.38 -14.91 13.10
CA SER A 291 7.61 -15.70 13.15
C SER A 291 7.43 -17.18 12.79
N SER A 292 6.21 -17.71 12.84
CA SER A 292 5.94 -19.10 12.50
C SER A 292 6.42 -19.42 11.08
N ARG A 293 7.19 -20.50 10.93
CA ARG A 293 7.66 -20.97 9.62
C ARG A 293 6.51 -21.36 8.67
N PHE A 294 5.31 -21.62 9.19
CA PHE A 294 4.12 -21.96 8.40
C PHE A 294 3.36 -20.74 7.90
N SER A 295 3.59 -19.58 8.49
CA SER A 295 2.91 -18.33 8.11
C SER A 295 3.65 -17.49 7.06
N GLY A 296 4.87 -17.89 6.66
CA GLY A 296 5.69 -17.15 5.67
C GLY A 296 4.94 -16.91 4.37
N LYS A 297 5.23 -15.75 3.73
CA LYS A 297 4.54 -15.27 2.51
C LYS A 297 5.44 -15.26 1.29
N GLU A 298 6.62 -15.78 1.39
CA GLU A 298 7.55 -15.91 0.27
C GLU A 298 6.91 -16.80 -0.81
N PRO A 299 6.73 -16.34 -2.06
CA PRO A 299 6.00 -17.09 -3.10
C PRO A 299 6.51 -18.50 -3.35
N TRP A 300 7.82 -18.71 -3.27
CA TRP A 300 8.47 -20.00 -3.50
C TRP A 300 8.22 -21.06 -2.38
N ARG A 301 7.53 -20.68 -1.32
CA ARG A 301 7.11 -21.62 -0.27
C ARG A 301 5.79 -22.32 -0.58
N PHE A 302 5.09 -21.89 -1.62
CA PHE A 302 3.77 -22.40 -2.00
C PHE A 302 3.86 -23.37 -3.18
N SER A 303 2.75 -24.05 -3.48
CA SER A 303 2.63 -24.93 -4.66
C SER A 303 2.97 -24.18 -5.94
N GLN A 304 3.50 -24.87 -6.94
CA GLN A 304 3.94 -24.24 -8.19
C GLN A 304 2.88 -23.34 -8.85
N PRO A 305 1.58 -23.69 -8.95
CA PRO A 305 0.57 -22.78 -9.46
C PRO A 305 0.38 -21.53 -8.58
N GLY A 306 0.44 -21.69 -7.26
CA GLY A 306 0.35 -20.60 -6.30
C GLY A 306 1.56 -19.66 -6.40
N GLN A 307 2.77 -20.21 -6.39
CA GLN A 307 4.01 -19.46 -6.58
C GLN A 307 3.94 -18.61 -7.86
N ARG A 308 3.63 -19.23 -8.99
CA ARG A 308 3.55 -18.53 -10.27
C ARG A 308 2.53 -17.38 -10.23
N SER A 309 1.33 -17.66 -9.72
CA SER A 309 0.29 -16.64 -9.62
C SER A 309 0.69 -15.48 -8.71
N MET A 310 1.30 -15.75 -7.55
CA MET A 310 1.77 -14.71 -6.64
C MET A 310 2.83 -13.83 -7.31
N ILE A 311 3.82 -14.43 -7.98
CA ILE A 311 4.90 -13.70 -8.66
C ILE A 311 4.31 -12.80 -9.76
N GLU A 312 3.44 -13.34 -10.62
CA GLU A 312 2.81 -12.57 -11.71
C GLU A 312 1.98 -11.39 -11.18
N HIS A 313 1.24 -11.57 -10.07
CA HIS A 313 0.47 -10.49 -9.45
C HIS A 313 1.35 -9.44 -8.77
N LEU A 314 2.40 -9.82 -8.06
CA LEU A 314 3.35 -8.87 -7.47
C LEU A 314 4.10 -8.06 -8.55
N ARG A 315 4.43 -8.68 -9.68
CA ARG A 315 4.95 -7.97 -10.86
C ARG A 315 3.91 -7.01 -11.45
N LEU A 316 2.65 -7.44 -11.56
CA LEU A 316 1.56 -6.59 -12.04
C LEU A 316 1.39 -5.34 -11.17
N ARG A 317 1.58 -5.44 -9.84
CA ARG A 317 1.54 -4.26 -8.96
C ARG A 317 2.54 -3.18 -9.39
N HIS A 318 3.78 -3.57 -9.66
CA HIS A 318 4.80 -2.62 -10.11
C HIS A 318 4.55 -2.15 -11.54
N ARG A 319 4.04 -3.01 -12.42
CA ARG A 319 3.61 -2.57 -13.75
C ARG A 319 2.50 -1.53 -13.71
N MET A 320 1.63 -1.56 -12.69
CA MET A 320 0.57 -0.55 -12.50
C MET A 320 1.08 0.77 -11.90
N LEU A 321 2.36 0.94 -11.57
CA LEU A 321 2.86 2.17 -10.92
C LEU A 321 2.48 3.47 -11.66
N PRO A 322 2.50 3.56 -13.01
CA PRO A 322 2.02 4.76 -13.69
C PRO A 322 0.55 5.09 -13.37
N TYR A 323 -0.31 4.07 -13.41
CA TYR A 323 -1.73 4.20 -13.03
C TYR A 323 -1.89 4.56 -11.54
N LEU A 324 -1.18 3.86 -10.66
CA LEU A 324 -1.26 4.06 -9.21
C LEU A 324 -0.79 5.46 -8.81
N ASN A 325 0.27 5.98 -9.43
CA ASN A 325 0.78 7.31 -9.12
C ASN A 325 -0.17 8.42 -9.61
N ALA A 326 -0.81 8.24 -10.78
CA ALA A 326 -1.87 9.13 -11.22
C ALA A 326 -3.06 9.12 -10.24
N MET A 327 -3.46 7.93 -9.74
CA MET A 327 -4.53 7.83 -8.72
C MET A 327 -4.10 8.40 -7.36
N ASN A 328 -2.83 8.35 -6.99
CA ASN A 328 -2.27 8.98 -5.81
C ASN A 328 -2.42 10.52 -5.89
N LEU A 329 -2.15 11.10 -7.04
CA LEU A 329 -2.38 12.54 -7.26
C LEU A 329 -3.87 12.89 -7.19
N HIS A 330 -4.75 12.06 -7.77
CA HIS A 330 -6.21 12.25 -7.65
C HIS A 330 -6.70 12.13 -6.19
N ALA A 331 -6.11 11.24 -5.40
CA ALA A 331 -6.41 11.12 -3.98
C ALA A 331 -6.06 12.42 -3.23
N HIS A 332 -4.91 12.99 -3.53
CA HIS A 332 -4.45 14.24 -2.93
C HIS A 332 -5.28 15.46 -3.38
N ARG A 333 -5.49 15.62 -4.70
CA ARG A 333 -6.18 16.80 -5.27
C ARG A 333 -7.69 16.76 -5.09
N ASP A 334 -8.27 15.58 -5.34
CA ASP A 334 -9.71 15.41 -5.55
C ASP A 334 -10.40 14.69 -4.40
N GLY A 335 -9.65 14.25 -3.38
CA GLY A 335 -10.19 13.49 -2.25
C GLY A 335 -10.73 12.11 -2.64
N ARG A 336 -10.26 11.53 -3.78
CA ARG A 336 -10.68 10.22 -4.27
C ARG A 336 -9.78 9.14 -3.69
N SER A 337 -10.36 8.15 -3.02
CA SER A 337 -9.57 7.00 -2.57
C SER A 337 -9.24 6.08 -3.74
N LEU A 338 -8.07 5.40 -3.68
CA LEU A 338 -7.71 4.38 -4.69
C LEU A 338 -8.72 3.23 -4.71
N VAL A 339 -9.22 2.84 -3.53
CA VAL A 339 -10.26 1.82 -3.39
C VAL A 339 -11.53 2.49 -2.89
N GLU A 340 -12.60 2.38 -3.67
CA GLU A 340 -13.91 2.96 -3.33
C GLU A 340 -15.01 1.92 -3.50
N PRO A 341 -16.06 1.95 -2.64
CA PRO A 341 -17.23 1.11 -2.84
C PRO A 341 -17.90 1.38 -4.18
N VAL A 342 -18.48 0.34 -4.80
CA VAL A 342 -19.20 0.49 -6.09
C VAL A 342 -20.35 1.50 -6.01
N TYR A 343 -20.97 1.65 -4.83
CA TYR A 343 -22.05 2.63 -4.63
C TYR A 343 -21.61 4.11 -4.71
N TYR A 344 -20.31 4.40 -4.83
CA TYR A 344 -19.84 5.75 -5.14
C TYR A 344 -20.17 6.19 -6.58
N GLN A 345 -20.38 5.23 -7.49
CA GLN A 345 -20.72 5.48 -8.90
C GLN A 345 -22.08 4.89 -9.30
N ASP A 346 -22.54 3.82 -8.64
CA ASP A 346 -23.82 3.16 -8.92
C ASP A 346 -24.68 3.14 -7.67
N HIS A 347 -25.72 3.96 -7.66
CA HIS A 347 -26.64 4.07 -6.50
C HIS A 347 -27.75 3.02 -6.50
N SER A 348 -27.65 1.98 -7.34
CA SER A 348 -28.61 0.87 -7.35
C SER A 348 -28.54 0.06 -6.04
N PRO A 349 -29.65 -0.56 -5.60
CA PRO A 349 -29.65 -1.42 -4.42
C PRO A 349 -28.63 -2.57 -4.50
N GLN A 350 -28.25 -2.97 -5.71
CA GLN A 350 -27.28 -4.03 -5.95
C GLN A 350 -25.87 -3.60 -5.53
N ALA A 351 -25.47 -2.37 -5.85
CA ALA A 351 -24.16 -1.85 -5.44
C ALA A 351 -23.94 -1.85 -3.92
N TYR A 352 -25.03 -1.83 -3.13
CA TYR A 352 -24.99 -1.97 -1.67
C TYR A 352 -25.07 -3.42 -1.16
N ARG A 353 -25.17 -4.41 -2.05
CA ARG A 353 -25.27 -5.84 -1.69
C ARG A 353 -24.03 -6.63 -2.06
N TYR A 354 -23.33 -6.23 -3.14
CA TYR A 354 -22.12 -6.89 -3.63
C TYR A 354 -20.90 -6.19 -3.02
N LEU A 355 -20.65 -6.46 -1.74
CA LEU A 355 -19.67 -5.72 -0.94
C LEU A 355 -18.23 -6.28 -1.05
N ASP A 356 -18.06 -7.45 -1.66
CA ASP A 356 -16.74 -8.05 -1.89
C ASP A 356 -16.04 -7.47 -3.12
N GLU A 357 -16.73 -6.63 -3.91
CA GLU A 357 -16.19 -5.92 -5.06
C GLU A 357 -16.06 -4.43 -4.79
N TYR A 358 -15.18 -3.78 -5.53
CA TYR A 358 -14.91 -2.36 -5.37
C TYR A 358 -14.36 -1.73 -6.64
N LEU A 359 -14.40 -0.40 -6.71
CA LEU A 359 -13.72 0.39 -7.72
C LEU A 359 -12.26 0.55 -7.31
N PHE A 360 -11.35 0.33 -8.25
CA PHE A 360 -9.91 0.51 -8.06
C PHE A 360 -9.41 1.62 -8.98
N GLY A 361 -9.21 2.79 -8.39
CA GLY A 361 -9.01 4.03 -9.12
C GLY A 361 -10.22 4.40 -9.96
N SER A 362 -9.99 5.17 -11.03
CA SER A 362 -11.05 5.71 -11.88
C SER A 362 -11.54 4.75 -12.98
N GLN A 363 -10.81 3.64 -13.23
CA GLN A 363 -11.01 2.84 -14.43
C GLN A 363 -11.46 1.40 -14.18
N LEU A 364 -11.07 0.81 -13.06
CA LEU A 364 -11.23 -0.62 -12.83
C LEU A 364 -12.34 -0.93 -11.80
N LEU A 365 -12.97 -2.08 -11.98
CA LEU A 365 -13.76 -2.78 -10.97
C LEU A 365 -13.08 -4.11 -10.67
N VAL A 366 -12.79 -4.36 -9.41
CA VAL A 366 -12.10 -5.56 -8.94
C VAL A 366 -13.05 -6.37 -8.08
N ALA A 367 -13.14 -7.67 -8.34
CA ALA A 367 -13.93 -8.61 -7.56
C ALA A 367 -13.07 -9.77 -7.06
N PRO A 368 -12.47 -9.64 -5.87
CA PRO A 368 -11.65 -10.70 -5.29
C PRO A 368 -12.43 -11.99 -5.08
N ILE A 369 -11.71 -13.12 -5.19
CA ILE A 369 -12.28 -14.42 -4.84
C ILE A 369 -11.96 -14.68 -3.37
N VAL A 370 -12.98 -14.60 -2.54
CA VAL A 370 -12.86 -14.67 -1.07
C VAL A 370 -13.44 -15.98 -0.48
N VAL A 371 -13.71 -16.94 -1.34
CA VAL A 371 -14.22 -18.27 -0.96
C VAL A 371 -13.28 -19.37 -1.45
N PRO A 372 -13.25 -20.52 -0.80
CA PRO A 372 -12.47 -21.69 -1.28
C PRO A 372 -12.83 -22.07 -2.71
N ASN A 373 -11.87 -22.68 -3.41
CA ASN A 373 -12.16 -23.26 -4.72
C ASN A 373 -13.20 -24.40 -4.59
N ASP A 374 -14.08 -24.48 -5.58
CA ASP A 374 -14.94 -25.65 -5.73
C ASP A 374 -14.06 -26.92 -5.93
N PRO A 375 -14.27 -27.97 -5.13
CA PRO A 375 -13.41 -29.15 -5.13
C PRO A 375 -13.51 -29.99 -6.40
N VAL A 376 -14.60 -29.86 -7.19
CA VAL A 376 -14.84 -30.64 -8.39
C VAL A 376 -14.18 -29.99 -9.61
N VAL A 377 -14.39 -28.68 -9.79
CA VAL A 377 -13.86 -27.94 -10.95
C VAL A 377 -12.53 -27.26 -10.65
N ALA A 378 -12.04 -27.31 -9.39
CA ALA A 378 -10.81 -26.68 -8.92
C ALA A 378 -10.71 -25.18 -9.26
N ARG A 379 -11.84 -24.48 -9.23
CA ARG A 379 -11.95 -23.05 -9.54
C ARG A 379 -12.65 -22.30 -8.40
N GLY A 380 -12.17 -21.09 -8.15
CA GLY A 380 -12.88 -20.13 -7.32
C GLY A 380 -13.84 -19.27 -8.15
N HIS A 381 -14.80 -18.64 -7.50
CA HIS A 381 -15.71 -17.70 -8.16
C HIS A 381 -15.90 -16.43 -7.34
N ALA A 382 -16.25 -15.35 -8.04
CA ALA A 382 -16.80 -14.15 -7.46
C ALA A 382 -18.19 -13.91 -8.04
N ASP A 383 -19.14 -13.52 -7.21
CA ASP A 383 -20.43 -12.98 -7.65
C ASP A 383 -20.26 -11.46 -7.80
N VAL A 384 -20.47 -10.94 -8.99
CA VAL A 384 -20.10 -9.58 -9.38
C VAL A 384 -21.34 -8.84 -9.86
N TRP A 385 -21.61 -7.67 -9.35
CA TRP A 385 -22.56 -6.72 -9.90
C TRP A 385 -21.80 -5.74 -10.81
N LEU A 386 -22.11 -5.73 -12.09
CA LEU A 386 -21.54 -4.75 -13.01
C LEU A 386 -22.50 -3.57 -13.19
N PRO A 387 -22.10 -2.33 -12.84
CA PRO A 387 -22.84 -1.12 -13.21
C PRO A 387 -23.13 -1.06 -14.70
N SER A 388 -24.12 -0.26 -15.10
CA SER A 388 -24.54 -0.11 -16.50
C SER A 388 -23.35 0.17 -17.42
N GLY A 389 -23.39 -0.36 -18.65
CA GLY A 389 -22.34 -0.23 -19.65
C GLY A 389 -21.73 -1.57 -20.04
N ARG A 390 -20.54 -1.53 -20.63
CA ARG A 390 -19.74 -2.70 -21.03
C ARG A 390 -18.46 -2.72 -20.20
N TRP A 391 -18.08 -3.89 -19.79
CA TRP A 391 -16.88 -4.13 -18.98
C TRP A 391 -16.04 -5.22 -19.62
N THR A 392 -14.73 -5.03 -19.71
CA THR A 392 -13.83 -6.00 -20.31
C THR A 392 -12.81 -6.46 -19.28
N ASP A 393 -12.73 -7.75 -19.07
CA ASP A 393 -11.76 -8.38 -18.16
C ASP A 393 -10.34 -8.23 -18.76
N ILE A 394 -9.43 -7.63 -17.99
CA ILE A 394 -8.07 -7.32 -18.48
C ILE A 394 -7.20 -8.55 -18.68
N VAL A 395 -7.50 -9.66 -17.99
CA VAL A 395 -6.74 -10.92 -18.08
C VAL A 395 -7.24 -11.79 -19.21
N THR A 396 -8.57 -11.93 -19.35
CA THR A 396 -9.17 -12.85 -20.32
C THR A 396 -9.56 -12.17 -21.63
N GLY A 397 -9.60 -10.85 -21.69
CA GLY A 397 -10.09 -10.07 -22.82
C GLY A 397 -11.61 -10.18 -23.06
N ARG A 398 -12.34 -10.92 -22.21
CA ARG A 398 -13.77 -11.12 -22.36
C ARG A 398 -14.56 -9.89 -21.93
N SER A 399 -15.54 -9.51 -22.76
CA SER A 399 -16.44 -8.41 -22.45
C SER A 399 -17.76 -8.92 -21.86
N TYR A 400 -18.26 -8.17 -20.87
CA TYR A 400 -19.50 -8.42 -20.15
C TYR A 400 -20.44 -7.21 -20.26
N ARG A 401 -21.73 -7.49 -20.35
CA ARG A 401 -22.76 -6.44 -20.30
C ARG A 401 -23.06 -6.13 -18.83
N GLY A 402 -23.00 -4.87 -18.45
CA GLY A 402 -23.41 -4.38 -17.14
C GLY A 402 -24.92 -4.23 -16.97
N GLY A 403 -25.35 -3.66 -15.86
CA GLY A 403 -26.73 -3.59 -15.40
C GLY A 403 -27.25 -4.95 -14.92
N ARG A 404 -26.36 -5.87 -14.56
CA ARG A 404 -26.69 -7.22 -14.08
C ARG A 404 -25.57 -7.84 -13.26
N SER A 405 -25.91 -8.88 -12.51
CA SER A 405 -24.93 -9.72 -11.83
C SER A 405 -24.37 -10.82 -12.75
N HIS A 406 -23.15 -11.23 -12.42
CA HIS A 406 -22.43 -12.31 -13.09
C HIS A 406 -21.75 -13.18 -12.04
N ARG A 407 -21.78 -14.50 -12.19
CA ARG A 407 -20.87 -15.40 -11.48
C ARG A 407 -19.66 -15.69 -12.34
N MET A 408 -18.50 -15.22 -11.91
CA MET A 408 -17.25 -15.32 -12.67
C MET A 408 -16.31 -16.33 -12.05
N TRP A 409 -16.12 -17.46 -12.75
CA TRP A 409 -15.22 -18.52 -12.32
C TRP A 409 -13.79 -18.24 -12.82
N ARG A 410 -12.80 -18.47 -11.95
CA ARG A 410 -11.37 -18.36 -12.27
C ARG A 410 -10.61 -19.56 -11.73
N ASP A 411 -9.59 -19.98 -12.48
CA ASP A 411 -8.52 -20.82 -11.94
C ASP A 411 -7.66 -20.03 -10.93
N LEU A 412 -6.57 -20.61 -10.46
CA LEU A 412 -5.72 -19.97 -9.47
C LEU A 412 -4.85 -18.83 -10.05
N MET A 413 -4.85 -18.64 -11.38
CA MET A 413 -3.99 -17.65 -12.04
C MET A 413 -4.60 -16.25 -12.08
N SER A 414 -5.88 -16.05 -11.78
CA SER A 414 -6.51 -14.75 -11.88
C SER A 414 -7.72 -14.57 -10.96
N ILE A 415 -8.11 -13.31 -10.78
CA ILE A 415 -9.40 -12.85 -10.26
C ILE A 415 -10.08 -11.97 -11.31
N PRO A 416 -11.40 -11.71 -11.23
CA PRO A 416 -12.06 -10.73 -12.08
C PRO A 416 -11.52 -9.31 -11.84
N VAL A 417 -10.90 -8.73 -12.87
CA VAL A 417 -10.47 -7.33 -12.92
C VAL A 417 -11.00 -6.73 -14.22
N LEU A 418 -11.90 -5.80 -14.11
CA LEU A 418 -12.74 -5.35 -15.21
C LEU A 418 -12.50 -3.89 -15.52
N LEU A 419 -12.09 -3.60 -16.76
CA LEU A 419 -11.92 -2.27 -17.31
C LEU A 419 -13.23 -1.83 -17.97
N ARG A 420 -13.74 -0.64 -17.62
CA ARG A 420 -14.96 -0.11 -18.25
C ARG A 420 -14.74 0.21 -19.73
N ALA A 421 -15.75 0.12 -20.55
CA ALA A 421 -15.67 0.56 -21.94
C ALA A 421 -15.26 2.04 -22.02
N GLY A 422 -14.34 2.36 -22.95
CA GLY A 422 -13.69 3.67 -23.02
C GLY A 422 -12.58 3.87 -21.98
N GLY A 423 -12.32 2.88 -21.13
CA GLY A 423 -11.31 2.97 -20.08
C GLY A 423 -9.90 2.68 -20.57
N PHE A 424 -8.93 3.18 -19.80
CA PHE A 424 -7.50 3.06 -20.04
C PHE A 424 -6.81 2.54 -18.78
N LEU A 425 -5.88 1.62 -18.96
CA LEU A 425 -4.99 1.16 -17.88
C LEU A 425 -3.54 1.25 -18.35
N PRO A 426 -2.82 2.31 -18.02
CA PRO A 426 -1.40 2.42 -18.30
C PRO A 426 -0.59 1.50 -17.36
N LEU A 427 0.35 0.79 -17.94
CA LEU A 427 1.25 -0.16 -17.31
C LEU A 427 2.69 0.13 -17.76
N VAL A 428 3.66 -0.17 -16.92
CA VAL A 428 5.05 -0.29 -17.38
C VAL A 428 5.13 -1.43 -18.40
N ALA A 429 5.81 -1.20 -19.53
CA ALA A 429 5.94 -2.20 -20.58
C ALA A 429 6.67 -3.47 -20.10
N GLU A 430 6.42 -4.59 -20.76
CA GLU A 430 7.12 -5.83 -20.42
C GLU A 430 8.61 -5.74 -20.79
N GLY A 431 9.47 -6.17 -19.86
CA GLY A 431 10.92 -6.12 -20.06
C GLY A 431 11.60 -4.89 -19.46
N GLU A 432 10.81 -3.85 -19.14
CA GLU A 432 11.32 -2.66 -18.49
C GLU A 432 11.63 -2.86 -16.99
N SER A 433 12.46 -1.96 -16.44
CA SER A 433 12.70 -1.88 -15.00
C SER A 433 11.40 -1.67 -14.24
N LEU A 434 11.25 -2.37 -13.13
CA LEU A 434 10.11 -2.24 -12.23
C LEU A 434 10.50 -1.53 -10.92
N ASP A 435 11.63 -0.78 -10.91
CA ASP A 435 12.00 0.06 -9.76
C ASP A 435 11.01 1.21 -9.60
N ALA A 436 10.36 1.27 -8.45
CA ALA A 436 9.34 2.29 -8.15
C ALA A 436 9.89 3.73 -8.09
N ARG A 437 11.21 3.91 -8.06
CA ARG A 437 11.87 5.22 -8.03
C ARG A 437 12.14 5.77 -9.43
N GLU A 438 12.17 4.92 -10.45
CA GLU A 438 12.51 5.29 -11.83
C GLU A 438 11.32 5.86 -12.57
N LEU A 439 11.60 6.69 -13.57
CA LEU A 439 10.63 7.08 -14.59
C LEU A 439 10.57 5.99 -15.65
N PHE A 440 9.39 5.75 -16.20
CA PHE A 440 9.17 4.67 -17.13
C PHE A 440 9.18 5.16 -18.59
N PRO A 441 10.25 4.85 -19.38
CA PRO A 441 10.37 5.31 -20.76
C PRO A 441 9.43 4.57 -21.72
N GLU A 442 8.98 3.37 -21.36
CA GLU A 442 8.10 2.56 -22.18
C GLU A 442 6.83 2.16 -21.42
N LEU A 443 5.68 2.48 -21.99
CA LEU A 443 4.37 2.18 -21.39
C LEU A 443 3.53 1.29 -22.31
N GLU A 444 2.87 0.31 -21.72
CA GLU A 444 1.76 -0.41 -22.33
C GLU A 444 0.45 0.18 -21.81
N VAL A 445 -0.50 0.47 -22.70
CA VAL A 445 -1.83 0.91 -22.29
C VAL A 445 -2.89 -0.08 -22.76
N LEU A 446 -3.57 -0.70 -21.80
CA LEU A 446 -4.76 -1.50 -22.10
C LEU A 446 -5.94 -0.54 -22.32
N VAL A 447 -6.61 -0.66 -23.45
CA VAL A 447 -7.73 0.20 -23.84
C VAL A 447 -8.97 -0.66 -24.09
N ALA A 448 -10.03 -0.44 -23.31
CA ALA A 448 -11.29 -1.18 -23.50
C ALA A 448 -12.17 -0.48 -24.53
N ALA A 449 -12.39 -1.15 -25.68
CA ALA A 449 -13.27 -0.66 -26.74
C ALA A 449 -14.76 -0.64 -26.32
N GLY A 450 -15.57 0.16 -27.05
CA GLY A 450 -17.03 0.10 -26.98
C GLY A 450 -17.75 1.32 -26.41
N ALA A 451 -17.02 2.35 -25.98
CA ALA A 451 -17.54 3.67 -25.64
C ALA A 451 -16.44 4.72 -25.84
N ASP A 452 -16.84 5.98 -25.91
CA ASP A 452 -15.92 7.10 -25.80
C ASP A 452 -15.30 7.13 -24.40
N GLY A 453 -14.05 7.59 -24.32
CA GLY A 453 -13.36 7.64 -23.05
C GLY A 453 -12.24 8.66 -23.02
N ARG A 454 -11.87 9.05 -21.78
CA ARG A 454 -10.77 9.97 -21.50
C ARG A 454 -10.09 9.56 -20.21
N PHE A 455 -8.77 9.60 -20.21
CA PHE A 455 -7.95 9.37 -19.04
C PHE A 455 -6.79 10.37 -19.02
N GLU A 456 -6.53 10.93 -17.86
CA GLU A 456 -5.37 11.78 -17.60
C GLU A 456 -4.33 10.94 -16.86
N LEU A 457 -3.19 10.74 -17.52
CA LEU A 457 -2.02 10.13 -16.92
C LEU A 457 -1.12 11.24 -16.40
N ASP A 458 -1.14 11.44 -15.11
CA ASP A 458 -0.28 12.37 -14.42
C ASP A 458 1.01 11.65 -13.98
N GLU A 459 2.14 12.14 -14.48
CA GLU A 459 3.47 11.59 -14.20
C GLU A 459 4.39 12.66 -13.64
N GLU A 460 5.30 12.26 -12.77
CA GLU A 460 6.39 13.12 -12.32
C GLU A 460 7.47 13.20 -13.39
N THR A 461 8.08 14.35 -13.53
CA THR A 461 9.23 14.56 -14.40
C THR A 461 10.52 14.50 -13.60
N ALA A 462 11.67 14.44 -14.26
CA ALA A 462 12.98 14.36 -13.60
C ALA A 462 13.33 15.58 -12.74
N ASP A 463 12.63 16.71 -12.91
CA ASP A 463 12.74 17.94 -12.14
C ASP A 463 11.58 18.13 -11.14
N ASP A 464 10.96 17.04 -10.71
CA ASP A 464 9.87 16.97 -9.70
C ASP A 464 8.64 17.80 -10.05
N GLN A 465 8.43 18.07 -11.35
CA GLN A 465 7.20 18.69 -11.84
C GLN A 465 6.20 17.62 -12.29
N TRP A 466 4.93 17.98 -12.34
CA TRP A 466 3.88 17.12 -12.87
C TRP A 466 3.61 17.42 -14.34
N GLN A 467 3.51 16.36 -15.12
CA GLN A 467 3.12 16.40 -16.52
C GLN A 467 1.90 15.50 -16.74
N THR A 468 0.86 16.05 -17.39
CA THR A 468 -0.35 15.29 -17.71
C THR A 468 -0.34 14.89 -19.18
N THR A 469 -0.37 13.59 -19.45
CA THR A 469 -0.65 13.04 -20.78
C THR A 469 -2.14 12.68 -20.86
N VAL A 470 -2.84 13.21 -21.86
CA VAL A 470 -4.27 12.93 -22.06
C VAL A 470 -4.45 11.82 -23.08
N LEU A 471 -5.15 10.77 -22.70
CA LEU A 471 -5.54 9.64 -23.56
C LEU A 471 -7.04 9.76 -23.85
N GLU A 472 -7.43 9.80 -25.12
CA GLU A 472 -8.82 9.93 -25.55
C GLU A 472 -9.18 8.86 -26.59
N LEU A 473 -10.34 8.23 -26.42
CA LEU A 473 -10.91 7.29 -27.36
C LEU A 473 -12.24 7.82 -27.87
N SER A 474 -12.36 8.01 -29.17
CA SER A 474 -13.63 8.21 -29.86
C SER A 474 -14.05 6.87 -30.48
N ALA A 475 -15.01 6.20 -29.88
CA ALA A 475 -15.49 4.91 -30.33
C ALA A 475 -16.26 5.02 -31.69
N THR A 476 -16.93 6.14 -31.92
CA THR A 476 -17.67 6.41 -33.16
C THR A 476 -16.74 6.67 -34.34
N GLU A 477 -15.62 7.34 -34.13
CA GLU A 477 -14.61 7.62 -35.15
C GLU A 477 -13.54 6.53 -35.26
N GLY A 478 -13.51 5.60 -34.27
CA GLY A 478 -12.45 4.59 -34.18
C GLY A 478 -11.05 5.20 -33.99
N ARG A 479 -10.99 6.40 -33.36
CA ARG A 479 -9.77 7.17 -33.17
C ARG A 479 -9.34 7.17 -31.72
N LEU A 480 -8.06 6.87 -31.50
CA LEU A 480 -7.38 7.03 -30.22
C LEU A 480 -6.38 8.18 -30.35
N THR A 481 -6.41 9.12 -29.41
CA THR A 481 -5.54 10.28 -29.40
C THR A 481 -4.74 10.29 -28.11
N ILE A 482 -3.43 10.51 -28.20
CA ILE A 482 -2.52 10.73 -27.08
C ILE A 482 -1.99 12.14 -27.21
N THR A 483 -2.31 13.01 -26.23
CA THR A 483 -1.86 14.39 -26.20
C THR A 483 -0.91 14.57 -25.03
N ARG A 484 0.36 14.89 -25.34
CA ARG A 484 1.40 15.17 -24.34
C ARG A 484 1.88 16.62 -24.47
N PRO A 485 2.08 17.36 -23.37
CA PRO A 485 2.66 18.70 -23.44
C PRO A 485 4.10 18.67 -23.99
N ASP A 486 4.43 19.67 -24.81
CA ASP A 486 5.72 19.77 -25.54
C ASP A 486 6.91 20.19 -24.65
N ARG A 487 6.77 20.14 -23.33
CA ARG A 487 7.75 20.70 -22.38
C ARG A 487 8.98 19.85 -22.12
N ASP A 488 8.91 18.54 -22.37
CA ASP A 488 10.06 17.66 -22.15
C ASP A 488 10.56 17.05 -23.46
N ARG A 489 11.61 17.67 -24.01
CA ARG A 489 12.36 17.11 -25.15
C ARG A 489 13.35 16.02 -24.74
N SER A 490 13.51 15.73 -23.44
CA SER A 490 14.57 14.87 -22.90
C SER A 490 14.20 13.38 -22.84
N GLY A 491 12.92 13.02 -22.99
CA GLY A 491 12.47 11.63 -22.90
C GLY A 491 11.45 11.25 -23.95
N ARG A 492 11.87 10.43 -24.92
CA ARG A 492 10.95 9.74 -25.83
C ARG A 492 10.24 8.64 -25.04
N VAL A 493 8.92 8.77 -24.82
CA VAL A 493 8.12 7.68 -24.26
C VAL A 493 7.61 6.84 -25.42
N GLU A 494 7.87 5.55 -25.39
CA GLU A 494 7.30 4.59 -26.32
C GLU A 494 5.98 4.07 -25.76
N TRP A 495 4.97 3.99 -26.63
CA TRP A 495 3.62 3.58 -26.28
C TRP A 495 3.23 2.32 -27.01
N THR A 496 2.92 1.26 -26.28
CA THR A 496 2.27 0.06 -26.81
C THR A 496 0.79 0.08 -26.44
N LEU A 497 -0.09 0.01 -27.43
CA LEU A 497 -1.54 0.04 -27.21
C LEU A 497 -2.14 -1.36 -27.41
N THR A 498 -2.74 -1.90 -26.35
CA THR A 498 -3.44 -3.19 -26.39
C THR A 498 -4.95 -2.97 -26.33
N LEU A 499 -5.63 -3.14 -27.47
CA LEU A 499 -7.08 -2.98 -27.57
C LEU A 499 -7.81 -4.24 -27.09
N LEU A 500 -8.65 -4.08 -26.06
CA LEU A 500 -9.47 -5.14 -25.47
C LEU A 500 -10.92 -5.07 -25.97
N GLY A 501 -11.58 -6.23 -26.06
CA GLY A 501 -13.02 -6.32 -26.36
C GLY A 501 -13.39 -6.11 -27.84
N LEU A 502 -12.43 -6.20 -28.76
CA LEU A 502 -12.68 -6.20 -30.20
C LEU A 502 -12.95 -7.61 -30.72
N ALA A 503 -13.96 -7.74 -31.60
CA ALA A 503 -14.32 -9.03 -32.23
C ALA A 503 -13.36 -9.47 -33.32
N SER A 504 -12.63 -8.52 -33.95
CA SER A 504 -11.63 -8.78 -35.00
C SER A 504 -10.56 -7.68 -35.01
N ARG A 505 -9.36 -8.04 -35.44
CA ARG A 505 -8.27 -7.06 -35.68
C ARG A 505 -8.48 -6.48 -37.11
N SER A 506 -8.95 -5.25 -37.22
CA SER A 506 -8.79 -4.44 -38.43
C SER A 506 -7.57 -3.53 -38.21
N GLY A 507 -6.73 -3.37 -39.24
CA GLY A 507 -5.46 -2.65 -39.13
C GLY A 507 -5.63 -1.24 -38.58
N ALA A 508 -4.76 -0.88 -37.63
CA ALA A 508 -4.62 0.48 -37.10
C ALA A 508 -3.70 1.31 -38.01
N ARG A 509 -4.05 2.57 -38.27
CA ARG A 509 -3.13 3.56 -38.83
C ARG A 509 -2.69 4.47 -37.67
N PHE A 510 -1.41 4.72 -37.59
CA PHE A 510 -0.83 5.74 -36.67
C PHE A 510 -0.57 7.00 -37.51
N GLU A 511 -1.05 8.14 -37.05
CA GLU A 511 -0.77 9.47 -37.59
C GLU A 511 0.01 10.27 -36.55
#